data_b82f4c059be1432a442bec91660095c1
#
_entry.id   b82f4c059be1432a442bec91660095c1
#
_cell.length_a   1.000
_cell.length_b   1.000
_cell.length_c   1.000
_cell.angle_alpha   90.00
_cell.angle_beta   90.00
_cell.angle_gamma   90.00
#
_symmetry.space_group_name_H-M   'P 1'
#
loop_
_entity.id
_entity.type
_entity.pdbx_description
1 polymer ?
#
loop_
_entity_poly.entity_id
_entity_poly.type
_entity_poly.pdbx_seq_one_letter_code
_entity_poly.pdbx_strand_id
1 'polypeptide(L)'
;VLILGARPGVGASTLAVHMAGLTQERMAQAALARQGAVAGKPARSAEVMAAQLPLSDRVGVLDLGWPIGDCLLYLNISSDFDFAEAARNLSRLDGTLLNSAMAHTASGVSALALPREVEQVRALSPNDSLLLFERLRQHYGTLVTDAGGLANPEFVAKLARASHETWLVTDQSVSALVSLAGAVQELEQFHVEKSALRLVVNRYDERYGMSAAQIAERFGLELAGTLPDRTLPLMVCTNQGRLLHEQAERDIYVRAVQTLVDRLLAGSEAPRARHNSWLANWLPGVHRLTNVVES
;
A
#
# COMPACT_ATOMS: atom_id res chain seq x y z
N VAL A 1 2.81 -0.17 -4.26
CA VAL A 1 2.19 -1.51 -4.27
C VAL A 1 0.71 -1.38 -3.93
N LEU A 2 -0.15 -2.09 -4.67
CA LEU A 2 -1.56 -2.24 -4.36
C LEU A 2 -1.77 -3.58 -3.65
N ILE A 3 -2.49 -3.58 -2.54
CA ILE A 3 -2.83 -4.79 -1.76
C ILE A 3 -4.33 -5.01 -1.83
N LEU A 4 -4.71 -6.19 -2.31
CA LEU A 4 -6.10 -6.63 -2.46
C LEU A 4 -6.32 -7.91 -1.66
N GLY A 5 -7.31 -7.92 -0.79
CA GLY A 5 -7.76 -9.16 -0.16
C GLY A 5 -8.69 -9.94 -1.10
N ALA A 6 -8.45 -11.24 -1.29
CA ALA A 6 -9.36 -12.11 -2.03
C ALA A 6 -10.77 -12.07 -1.46
N ARG A 7 -10.89 -11.84 -0.15
CA ARG A 7 -12.14 -11.62 0.58
C ARG A 7 -11.88 -10.83 1.87
N PRO A 8 -12.91 -10.24 2.49
CA PRO A 8 -12.77 -9.64 3.81
C PRO A 8 -12.21 -10.63 4.84
N GLY A 9 -11.32 -10.13 5.71
CA GLY A 9 -10.76 -10.90 6.82
C GLY A 9 -9.53 -11.75 6.49
N VAL A 10 -9.02 -11.76 5.24
CA VAL A 10 -7.77 -12.48 4.91
C VAL A 10 -6.50 -11.76 5.36
N GLY A 11 -6.60 -10.55 5.93
CA GLY A 11 -5.49 -9.82 6.53
C GLY A 11 -4.78 -8.83 5.60
N ALA A 12 -5.43 -8.34 4.56
CA ALA A 12 -4.87 -7.36 3.62
C ALA A 12 -4.43 -6.06 4.33
N SER A 13 -5.31 -5.44 5.12
CA SER A 13 -5.01 -4.20 5.86
C SER A 13 -3.91 -4.40 6.90
N THR A 14 -3.91 -5.54 7.60
CA THR A 14 -2.83 -5.90 8.54
C THR A 14 -1.49 -5.99 7.82
N LEU A 15 -1.44 -6.64 6.66
CA LEU A 15 -0.23 -6.69 5.82
C LEU A 15 0.17 -5.30 5.36
N ALA A 16 -0.77 -4.49 4.89
CA ALA A 16 -0.51 -3.15 4.36
C ALA A 16 0.21 -2.26 5.39
N VAL A 17 -0.28 -2.20 6.62
CA VAL A 17 0.34 -1.36 7.66
C VAL A 17 1.69 -1.89 8.12
N HIS A 18 1.86 -3.22 8.23
CA HIS A 18 3.16 -3.79 8.60
C HIS A 18 4.20 -3.62 7.48
N MET A 19 3.80 -3.77 6.22
CA MET A 19 4.65 -3.45 5.09
C MET A 19 5.05 -1.98 5.09
N ALA A 20 4.09 -1.07 5.33
CA ALA A 20 4.37 0.35 5.37
C ALA A 20 5.38 0.70 6.49
N GLY A 21 5.17 0.19 7.70
CA GLY A 21 6.07 0.42 8.84
C GLY A 21 7.48 -0.07 8.57
N LEU A 22 7.63 -1.34 8.16
CA LEU A 22 8.95 -1.93 7.88
C LEU A 22 9.64 -1.30 6.66
N THR A 23 8.88 -0.92 5.62
CA THR A 23 9.43 -0.18 4.48
C THR A 23 9.93 1.19 4.92
N GLN A 24 9.17 1.90 5.79
CA GLN A 24 9.59 3.18 6.33
C GLN A 24 10.87 3.07 7.14
N GLU A 25 11.02 2.06 7.97
CA GLU A 25 12.27 1.82 8.70
C GLU A 25 13.47 1.63 7.75
N ARG A 26 13.32 0.82 6.70
CA ARG A 26 14.38 0.61 5.70
C ARG A 26 14.73 1.89 4.94
N MET A 27 13.73 2.63 4.50
CA MET A 27 13.93 3.89 3.77
C MET A 27 14.59 4.95 4.67
N ALA A 28 14.14 5.08 5.92
CA ALA A 28 14.72 6.00 6.88
C ALA A 28 16.19 5.66 7.19
N GLN A 29 16.52 4.40 7.39
CA GLN A 29 17.90 3.94 7.59
C GLN A 29 18.78 4.30 6.39
N ALA A 30 18.31 4.04 5.16
CA ALA A 30 19.03 4.36 3.95
C ALA A 30 19.21 5.88 3.76
N ALA A 31 18.17 6.69 4.05
CA ALA A 31 18.23 8.15 3.96
C ALA A 31 19.22 8.74 4.98
N LEU A 32 19.16 8.28 6.23
CA LEU A 32 20.08 8.71 7.28
C LEU A 32 21.52 8.31 6.98
N ALA A 33 21.76 7.13 6.42
CA ALA A 33 23.09 6.70 5.98
C ALA A 33 23.65 7.62 4.88
N ARG A 34 22.80 8.01 3.91
CA ARG A 34 23.18 8.97 2.84
C ARG A 34 23.55 10.36 3.40
N GLN A 35 22.93 10.78 4.48
CA GLN A 35 23.19 12.07 5.14
C GLN A 35 24.42 12.04 6.07
N GLY A 36 25.13 10.92 6.17
CA GLY A 36 26.29 10.77 7.05
C GLY A 36 25.96 10.76 8.54
N ALA A 37 24.70 10.49 8.88
CA ALA A 37 24.26 10.36 10.26
C ALA A 37 24.82 9.06 10.86
N VAL A 38 25.82 9.21 11.72
CA VAL A 38 26.61 8.14 12.34
C VAL A 38 25.74 7.16 13.12
N ALA A 39 26.02 5.87 12.95
CA ALA A 39 25.56 4.80 13.83
C ALA A 39 25.87 5.14 15.29
N GLY A 40 24.85 5.18 16.16
CA GLY A 40 25.06 5.41 17.60
C GLY A 40 24.07 6.37 18.28
N LYS A 41 23.11 6.96 17.57
CA LYS A 41 22.06 7.76 18.21
C LYS A 41 20.94 6.85 18.78
N PRO A 42 20.37 7.19 19.95
CA PRO A 42 19.30 6.39 20.56
C PRO A 42 18.06 6.34 19.68
N ALA A 43 17.32 5.22 19.72
CA ALA A 43 16.16 4.92 18.87
C ALA A 43 15.14 6.07 18.75
N ARG A 44 14.82 6.77 19.84
CA ARG A 44 13.91 7.93 19.82
C ARG A 44 14.38 9.10 18.93
N SER A 45 15.68 9.29 18.80
CA SER A 45 16.22 10.33 17.90
C SER A 45 16.13 9.92 16.43
N ALA A 46 16.17 8.62 16.13
CA ALA A 46 15.99 8.10 14.78
C ALA A 46 14.54 8.23 14.29
N GLU A 47 13.54 7.96 15.14
CA GLU A 47 12.11 8.14 14.83
C GLU A 47 11.78 9.60 14.54
N VAL A 48 12.22 10.53 15.41
CA VAL A 48 11.99 11.97 15.20
C VAL A 48 12.64 12.46 13.91
N MET A 49 13.83 11.93 13.58
CA MET A 49 14.49 12.25 12.30
C MET A 49 13.77 11.64 11.11
N ALA A 50 13.20 10.44 11.24
CA ALA A 50 12.43 9.79 10.17
C ALA A 50 11.19 10.59 9.79
N ALA A 51 10.46 11.15 10.77
CA ALA A 51 9.30 12.00 10.52
C ALA A 51 9.64 13.34 9.84
N GLN A 52 10.91 13.76 9.91
CA GLN A 52 11.42 15.00 9.28
C GLN A 52 12.01 14.77 7.88
N LEU A 53 12.11 13.52 7.43
CA LEU A 53 12.58 13.22 6.07
C LEU A 53 11.65 13.83 5.03
N PRO A 54 12.15 14.19 3.83
CA PRO A 54 11.31 14.59 2.71
C PRO A 54 10.34 13.47 2.33
N LEU A 55 9.18 13.81 1.78
CA LEU A 55 8.16 12.82 1.40
C LEU A 55 8.70 11.74 0.45
N SER A 56 9.68 12.08 -0.39
CA SER A 56 10.36 11.12 -1.29
C SER A 56 11.14 10.02 -0.56
N ASP A 57 11.48 10.22 0.71
CA ASP A 57 12.13 9.24 1.59
C ASP A 57 11.14 8.69 2.63
N ARG A 58 9.84 8.88 2.42
CA ARG A 58 8.78 8.42 3.32
C ARG A 58 7.79 7.50 2.60
N VAL A 59 7.07 6.73 3.40
CA VAL A 59 5.99 5.84 2.94
C VAL A 59 4.65 6.52 3.14
N GLY A 60 3.83 6.53 2.08
CA GLY A 60 2.42 6.86 2.15
C GLY A 60 1.58 5.59 2.20
N VAL A 61 0.58 5.55 3.08
CA VAL A 61 -0.49 4.54 3.09
C VAL A 61 -1.76 5.17 2.55
N LEU A 62 -2.34 4.56 1.55
CA LEU A 62 -3.65 4.93 1.02
C LEU A 62 -4.65 3.84 1.40
N ASP A 63 -5.56 4.17 2.31
CA ASP A 63 -6.58 3.25 2.80
C ASP A 63 -7.89 3.46 2.02
N LEU A 64 -8.15 2.59 1.07
CA LEU A 64 -9.38 2.53 0.29
C LEU A 64 -10.28 1.39 0.79
N GLY A 65 -10.05 0.89 2.00
CA GLY A 65 -10.85 -0.16 2.63
C GLY A 65 -12.33 0.19 2.69
N TRP A 66 -13.18 -0.73 2.24
CA TRP A 66 -14.63 -0.54 2.22
C TRP A 66 -15.35 -1.69 2.96
N PRO A 67 -16.41 -1.42 3.74
CA PRO A 67 -17.08 -0.13 3.98
C PRO A 67 -16.34 0.81 4.95
N ILE A 68 -15.37 0.32 5.69
CA ILE A 68 -14.53 1.10 6.62
C ILE A 68 -13.10 0.60 6.51
N GLY A 69 -12.16 1.50 6.28
CA GLY A 69 -10.73 1.19 6.32
C GLY A 69 -10.20 1.16 7.75
N ASP A 70 -9.26 0.26 8.01
CA ASP A 70 -8.68 0.04 9.34
C ASP A 70 -7.22 0.51 9.45
N CYS A 71 -6.59 0.98 8.36
CA CYS A 71 -5.17 1.30 8.37
C CYS A 71 -4.82 2.43 9.35
N LEU A 72 -5.64 3.51 9.42
CA LEU A 72 -5.41 4.59 10.37
C LEU A 72 -5.50 4.10 11.81
N LEU A 73 -6.50 3.24 12.10
CA LEU A 73 -6.68 2.64 13.42
C LEU A 73 -5.47 1.77 13.79
N TYR A 74 -5.00 0.93 12.88
CA TYR A 74 -3.85 0.04 13.12
C TYR A 74 -2.52 0.82 13.25
N LEU A 75 -2.40 1.96 12.58
CA LEU A 75 -1.27 2.88 12.72
C LEU A 75 -1.38 3.80 13.94
N ASN A 76 -2.49 3.71 14.69
CA ASN A 76 -2.80 4.56 15.86
C ASN A 76 -2.70 6.06 15.56
N ILE A 77 -3.24 6.47 14.41
CA ILE A 77 -3.32 7.88 14.00
C ILE A 77 -4.75 8.25 13.64
N SER A 78 -5.06 9.52 13.72
CA SER A 78 -6.34 10.09 13.30
C SER A 78 -6.12 11.29 12.40
N SER A 79 -7.03 11.52 11.46
CA SER A 79 -6.97 12.64 10.53
C SER A 79 -8.37 13.14 10.22
N ASP A 80 -8.53 14.46 10.18
CA ASP A 80 -9.71 15.10 9.62
C ASP A 80 -9.56 15.34 8.12
N PHE A 81 -8.31 15.24 7.60
CA PHE A 81 -8.01 15.31 6.17
C PHE A 81 -8.12 13.91 5.56
N ASP A 82 -9.14 13.71 4.74
CA ASP A 82 -9.44 12.45 4.10
C ASP A 82 -9.24 12.48 2.59
N PHE A 83 -9.49 11.35 1.94
CA PHE A 83 -9.35 11.19 0.49
C PHE A 83 -10.27 12.13 -0.31
N ALA A 84 -11.49 12.40 0.17
CA ALA A 84 -12.41 13.31 -0.51
C ALA A 84 -11.94 14.76 -0.39
N GLU A 85 -11.42 15.15 0.75
CA GLU A 85 -10.81 16.47 0.95
C GLU A 85 -9.57 16.66 0.05
N ALA A 86 -8.71 15.65 -0.01
CA ALA A 86 -7.54 15.65 -0.89
C ALA A 86 -7.94 15.74 -2.37
N ALA A 87 -8.98 15.00 -2.81
CA ALA A 87 -9.51 15.05 -4.17
C ALA A 87 -10.09 16.42 -4.52
N ARG A 88 -10.79 17.08 -3.59
CA ARG A 88 -11.30 18.45 -3.79
C ARG A 88 -10.18 19.49 -3.92
N ASN A 89 -9.02 19.23 -3.35
CA ASN A 89 -7.87 20.14 -3.33
C ASN A 89 -6.76 19.74 -4.32
N LEU A 90 -7.02 18.90 -5.31
CA LEU A 90 -6.03 18.38 -6.27
C LEU A 90 -5.13 19.44 -6.90
N SER A 91 -5.69 20.61 -7.24
CA SER A 91 -4.93 21.71 -7.85
C SER A 91 -3.92 22.38 -6.89
N ARG A 92 -4.10 22.21 -5.58
CA ARG A 92 -3.25 22.76 -4.52
C ARG A 92 -2.41 21.69 -3.83
N LEU A 93 -2.58 20.43 -4.24
CA LEU A 93 -1.93 19.27 -3.59
C LEU A 93 -0.46 19.24 -3.99
N ASP A 94 0.36 19.89 -3.19
CA ASP A 94 1.81 19.88 -3.27
C ASP A 94 2.42 19.15 -2.06
N GLY A 95 3.75 19.01 -2.05
CA GLY A 95 4.46 18.36 -0.96
C GLY A 95 4.27 19.05 0.40
N THR A 96 4.07 20.37 0.41
CA THR A 96 3.85 21.17 1.64
C THR A 96 2.49 20.84 2.25
N LEU A 97 1.43 20.88 1.43
CA LEU A 97 0.09 20.53 1.88
C LEU A 97 0.03 19.07 2.34
N LEU A 98 0.58 18.13 1.58
CA LEU A 98 0.64 16.73 1.97
C LEU A 98 1.34 16.52 3.31
N ASN A 99 2.49 17.17 3.51
CA ASN A 99 3.24 17.05 4.74
C ASN A 99 2.53 17.65 5.98
N SER A 100 1.72 18.70 5.77
CA SER A 100 1.00 19.38 6.87
C SER A 100 -0.38 18.82 7.16
N ALA A 101 -1.08 18.30 6.13
CA ALA A 101 -2.47 17.88 6.26
C ALA A 101 -2.65 16.37 6.51
N MET A 102 -1.76 15.52 5.96
CA MET A 102 -1.85 14.09 6.20
C MET A 102 -1.37 13.73 7.59
N ALA A 103 -2.12 12.86 8.27
CA ALA A 103 -1.67 12.27 9.53
C ALA A 103 -0.45 11.37 9.30
N HIS A 104 0.45 11.32 10.28
CA HIS A 104 1.64 10.48 10.22
C HIS A 104 1.99 9.89 11.59
N THR A 105 2.60 8.71 11.56
CA THR A 105 3.14 8.04 12.75
C THR A 105 4.43 8.73 13.22
N ALA A 106 4.87 8.41 14.43
CA ALA A 106 6.17 8.85 14.94
C ALA A 106 7.33 8.38 14.05
N SER A 107 7.22 7.23 13.39
CA SER A 107 8.21 6.71 12.44
C SER A 107 8.17 7.38 11.06
N GLY A 108 7.19 8.23 10.78
CA GLY A 108 7.08 8.99 9.53
C GLY A 108 6.20 8.37 8.44
N VAL A 109 5.51 7.26 8.71
CA VAL A 109 4.49 6.74 7.79
C VAL A 109 3.32 7.72 7.74
N SER A 110 2.99 8.23 6.56
CA SER A 110 1.81 9.08 6.35
C SER A 110 0.63 8.24 5.89
N ALA A 111 -0.59 8.60 6.30
CA ALA A 111 -1.77 7.86 5.85
C ALA A 111 -2.92 8.78 5.44
N LEU A 112 -3.67 8.33 4.44
CA LEU A 112 -4.87 8.95 3.91
C LEU A 112 -5.93 7.88 3.71
N ALA A 113 -7.13 8.07 4.28
CA ALA A 113 -8.22 7.10 4.19
C ALA A 113 -9.43 7.68 3.45
N LEU A 114 -10.32 6.78 3.00
CA LEU A 114 -11.64 7.19 2.52
C LEU A 114 -12.42 7.89 3.66
N PRO A 115 -13.30 8.85 3.33
CA PRO A 115 -14.20 9.42 4.32
C PRO A 115 -15.14 8.34 4.88
N ARG A 116 -15.59 8.54 6.12
CA ARG A 116 -16.50 7.59 6.78
C ARG A 116 -17.93 7.68 6.25
N GLU A 117 -18.31 8.82 5.71
CA GLU A 117 -19.64 9.08 5.17
C GLU A 117 -19.76 8.50 3.77
N VAL A 118 -20.69 7.55 3.61
CA VAL A 118 -20.93 6.84 2.35
C VAL A 118 -21.27 7.81 1.20
N GLU A 119 -21.99 8.88 1.49
CA GLU A 119 -22.35 9.92 0.53
C GLU A 119 -21.12 10.62 -0.04
N GLN A 120 -20.13 10.91 0.78
CA GLN A 120 -18.88 11.52 0.33
C GLN A 120 -18.07 10.56 -0.56
N VAL A 121 -18.03 9.27 -0.20
CA VAL A 121 -17.39 8.25 -1.04
C VAL A 121 -18.08 8.12 -2.39
N ARG A 122 -19.42 8.12 -2.42
CA ARG A 122 -20.19 8.05 -3.67
C ARG A 122 -20.04 9.30 -4.56
N ALA A 123 -19.76 10.44 -3.96
CA ALA A 123 -19.53 11.69 -4.67
C ALA A 123 -18.13 11.77 -5.29
N LEU A 124 -17.21 10.85 -4.97
CA LEU A 124 -15.87 10.83 -5.53
C LEU A 124 -15.90 10.53 -7.02
N SER A 125 -15.31 11.40 -7.80
CA SER A 125 -15.07 11.16 -9.23
C SER A 125 -13.98 10.08 -9.38
N PRO A 126 -14.20 9.02 -10.17
CA PRO A 126 -13.16 8.03 -10.47
C PRO A 126 -11.90 8.65 -11.10
N ASN A 127 -12.07 9.69 -11.91
CA ASN A 127 -10.95 10.39 -12.55
C ASN A 127 -10.13 11.17 -11.53
N ASP A 128 -10.79 11.96 -10.66
CA ASP A 128 -10.10 12.71 -9.61
C ASP A 128 -9.43 11.78 -8.60
N SER A 129 -10.05 10.66 -8.30
CA SER A 129 -9.48 9.61 -7.44
C SER A 129 -8.20 9.03 -8.03
N LEU A 130 -8.17 8.78 -9.34
CA LEU A 130 -6.97 8.28 -10.02
C LEU A 130 -5.87 9.36 -10.12
N LEU A 131 -6.25 10.61 -10.38
CA LEU A 131 -5.31 11.74 -10.36
C LEU A 131 -4.70 11.92 -8.96
N LEU A 132 -5.50 11.80 -7.90
CA LEU A 132 -5.00 11.86 -6.53
C LEU A 132 -4.02 10.72 -6.24
N PHE A 133 -4.36 9.50 -6.64
CA PHE A 133 -3.45 8.35 -6.52
C PHE A 133 -2.10 8.63 -7.20
N GLU A 134 -2.11 9.13 -8.44
CA GLU A 134 -0.90 9.48 -9.17
C GLU A 134 -0.10 10.62 -8.50
N ARG A 135 -0.77 11.63 -7.94
CA ARG A 135 -0.12 12.71 -7.18
C ARG A 135 0.57 12.15 -5.94
N LEU A 136 -0.11 11.33 -5.15
CA LEU A 136 0.50 10.70 -3.97
C LEU A 136 1.73 9.87 -4.36
N ARG A 137 1.62 9.08 -5.43
CA ARG A 137 2.71 8.26 -5.94
C ARG A 137 3.94 9.07 -6.40
N GLN A 138 3.74 10.31 -6.86
CA GLN A 138 4.82 11.21 -7.26
C GLN A 138 5.57 11.81 -6.06
N HIS A 139 4.87 12.00 -4.93
CA HIS A 139 5.45 12.65 -3.76
C HIS A 139 6.12 11.67 -2.80
N TYR A 140 5.54 10.48 -2.59
CA TYR A 140 6.08 9.49 -1.66
C TYR A 140 7.09 8.56 -2.34
N GLY A 141 8.14 8.17 -1.60
CA GLY A 141 9.11 7.20 -2.09
C GLY A 141 8.50 5.82 -2.32
N THR A 142 7.58 5.43 -1.44
CA THR A 142 6.74 4.23 -1.61
C THR A 142 5.31 4.57 -1.24
N LEU A 143 4.35 4.12 -2.05
CA LEU A 143 2.92 4.18 -1.74
C LEU A 143 2.40 2.76 -1.56
N VAL A 144 1.89 2.46 -0.38
CA VAL A 144 1.18 1.22 -0.06
C VAL A 144 -0.30 1.51 -0.07
N THR A 145 -1.04 0.89 -0.97
CA THR A 145 -2.49 1.10 -1.13
C THR A 145 -3.23 -0.15 -0.69
N ASP A 146 -4.03 -0.04 0.36
CA ASP A 146 -5.01 -1.06 0.75
C ASP A 146 -6.34 -0.76 0.06
N ALA A 147 -6.79 -1.65 -0.81
CA ALA A 147 -8.08 -1.56 -1.47
C ALA A 147 -8.98 -2.75 -1.10
N GLY A 148 -8.84 -3.25 0.13
CA GLY A 148 -9.65 -4.35 0.64
C GLY A 148 -11.13 -4.02 0.67
N GLY A 149 -11.96 -4.85 0.00
CA GLY A 149 -13.40 -4.69 -0.04
C GLY A 149 -13.93 -3.56 -0.93
N LEU A 150 -13.06 -2.86 -1.67
CA LEU A 150 -13.48 -1.81 -2.61
C LEU A 150 -14.37 -2.40 -3.71
N ALA A 151 -15.64 -1.95 -3.74
CA ALA A 151 -16.69 -2.58 -4.54
C ALA A 151 -16.76 -2.11 -6.01
N ASN A 152 -15.72 -1.44 -6.53
CA ASN A 152 -15.68 -0.98 -7.92
C ASN A 152 -14.53 -1.68 -8.69
N PRO A 153 -14.82 -2.80 -9.38
CA PRO A 153 -13.79 -3.59 -10.07
C PRO A 153 -13.03 -2.82 -11.14
N GLU A 154 -13.71 -1.97 -11.89
CA GLU A 154 -13.07 -1.14 -12.91
C GLU A 154 -12.06 -0.17 -12.29
N PHE A 155 -12.42 0.46 -11.17
CA PHE A 155 -11.50 1.36 -10.47
C PHE A 155 -10.34 0.60 -9.84
N VAL A 156 -10.59 -0.56 -9.21
CA VAL A 156 -9.53 -1.45 -8.71
C VAL A 156 -8.56 -1.85 -9.82
N ALA A 157 -9.07 -2.22 -10.99
CA ALA A 157 -8.23 -2.57 -12.13
C ALA A 157 -7.41 -1.37 -12.66
N LYS A 158 -7.96 -0.14 -12.62
CA LYS A 158 -7.21 1.09 -12.93
C LYS A 158 -6.07 1.30 -11.94
N LEU A 159 -6.33 1.14 -10.65
CA LEU A 159 -5.29 1.21 -9.60
C LEU A 159 -4.22 0.12 -9.80
N ALA A 160 -4.63 -1.11 -10.12
CA ALA A 160 -3.72 -2.22 -10.37
C ALA A 160 -2.77 -1.92 -11.53
N ARG A 161 -3.30 -1.41 -12.66
CA ARG A 161 -2.47 -1.03 -13.81
C ARG A 161 -1.56 0.19 -13.54
N ALA A 162 -1.99 1.09 -12.65
CA ALA A 162 -1.19 2.24 -12.23
C ALA A 162 -0.16 1.89 -11.16
N SER A 163 -0.28 0.76 -10.50
CA SER A 163 0.64 0.29 -9.46
C SER A 163 1.86 -0.41 -10.06
N HIS A 164 2.97 -0.43 -9.32
CA HIS A 164 4.15 -1.20 -9.73
C HIS A 164 3.90 -2.70 -9.65
N GLU A 165 3.29 -3.15 -8.56
CA GLU A 165 2.83 -4.51 -8.34
C GLU A 165 1.47 -4.50 -7.64
N THR A 166 0.66 -5.52 -7.92
CA THR A 166 -0.59 -5.78 -7.21
C THR A 166 -0.48 -7.11 -6.47
N TRP A 167 -0.65 -7.07 -5.15
CA TRP A 167 -0.55 -8.25 -4.30
C TRP A 167 -1.93 -8.73 -3.87
N LEU A 168 -2.27 -9.93 -4.28
CA LEU A 168 -3.50 -10.62 -3.90
C LEU A 168 -3.24 -11.42 -2.63
N VAL A 169 -3.92 -11.05 -1.55
CA VAL A 169 -3.81 -11.72 -0.25
C VAL A 169 -4.95 -12.72 -0.10
N THR A 170 -4.61 -13.97 0.18
CA THR A 170 -5.56 -15.07 0.45
C THR A 170 -5.10 -15.87 1.66
N ASP A 171 -5.93 -16.81 2.12
CA ASP A 171 -5.53 -17.90 2.98
C ASP A 171 -5.82 -19.25 2.30
N GLN A 172 -5.53 -20.38 2.99
CA GLN A 172 -5.70 -21.73 2.42
C GLN A 172 -7.16 -22.24 2.49
N SER A 173 -8.11 -21.47 3.03
CA SER A 173 -9.50 -21.91 3.09
C SER A 173 -10.12 -21.99 1.71
N VAL A 174 -10.99 -22.97 1.51
CA VAL A 174 -11.70 -23.15 0.23
C VAL A 174 -12.46 -21.88 -0.16
N SER A 175 -13.09 -21.20 0.82
CA SER A 175 -13.81 -19.96 0.57
C SER A 175 -12.91 -18.81 0.09
N ALA A 176 -11.69 -18.69 0.62
CA ALA A 176 -10.74 -17.70 0.18
C ALA A 176 -10.19 -18.01 -1.21
N LEU A 177 -9.93 -19.29 -1.50
CA LEU A 177 -9.46 -19.72 -2.83
C LEU A 177 -10.54 -19.54 -3.91
N VAL A 178 -11.81 -19.78 -3.62
CA VAL A 178 -12.92 -19.47 -4.53
C VAL A 178 -13.02 -17.97 -4.79
N SER A 179 -12.89 -17.15 -3.74
CA SER A 179 -12.88 -15.69 -3.89
C SER A 179 -11.66 -15.20 -4.67
N LEU A 180 -10.49 -15.82 -4.47
CA LEU A 180 -9.27 -15.51 -5.24
C LEU A 180 -9.48 -15.76 -6.73
N ALA A 181 -10.13 -16.90 -7.09
CA ALA A 181 -10.46 -17.20 -8.49
C ALA A 181 -11.32 -16.09 -9.12
N GLY A 182 -12.35 -15.64 -8.39
CA GLY A 182 -13.20 -14.54 -8.84
C GLY A 182 -12.43 -13.23 -9.00
N ALA A 183 -11.61 -12.85 -8.03
CA ALA A 183 -10.81 -11.63 -8.09
C ALA A 183 -9.81 -11.63 -9.25
N VAL A 184 -9.12 -12.75 -9.50
CA VAL A 184 -8.20 -12.88 -10.65
C VAL A 184 -8.97 -12.74 -11.95
N GLN A 185 -10.09 -13.47 -12.11
CA GLN A 185 -10.92 -13.40 -13.31
C GLN A 185 -11.44 -11.98 -13.58
N GLU A 186 -11.89 -11.29 -12.53
CA GLU A 186 -12.39 -9.92 -12.63
C GLU A 186 -11.30 -8.95 -13.07
N LEU A 187 -10.09 -9.03 -12.49
CA LEU A 187 -8.96 -8.21 -12.89
C LEU A 187 -8.55 -8.48 -14.35
N GLU A 188 -8.56 -9.74 -14.80
CA GLU A 188 -8.28 -10.10 -16.21
C GLU A 188 -9.34 -9.53 -17.17
N GLN A 189 -10.63 -9.53 -16.79
CA GLN A 189 -11.70 -8.93 -17.58
C GLN A 189 -11.49 -7.43 -17.81
N PHE A 190 -10.87 -6.74 -16.84
CA PHE A 190 -10.48 -5.34 -16.95
C PHE A 190 -9.03 -5.14 -17.42
N HIS A 191 -8.45 -6.13 -18.11
CA HIS A 191 -7.14 -6.04 -18.77
C HIS A 191 -5.97 -5.81 -17.81
N VAL A 192 -6.02 -6.36 -16.60
CA VAL A 192 -4.87 -6.45 -15.72
C VAL A 192 -4.11 -7.74 -16.04
N GLU A 193 -2.86 -7.59 -16.44
CA GLU A 193 -2.00 -8.72 -16.77
C GLU A 193 -1.64 -9.54 -15.53
N LYS A 194 -1.73 -10.87 -15.61
CA LYS A 194 -1.31 -11.76 -14.50
C LYS A 194 0.15 -11.55 -14.07
N SER A 195 0.99 -11.16 -15.00
CA SER A 195 2.41 -10.84 -14.72
C SER A 195 2.60 -9.67 -13.75
N ALA A 196 1.60 -8.79 -13.60
CA ALA A 196 1.58 -7.70 -12.62
C ALA A 196 1.00 -8.12 -11.26
N LEU A 197 0.43 -9.33 -11.17
CA LEU A 197 -0.20 -9.86 -9.96
C LEU A 197 0.78 -10.75 -9.19
N ARG A 198 0.78 -10.62 -7.88
CA ARG A 198 1.57 -11.45 -6.95
C ARG A 198 0.65 -12.06 -5.91
N LEU A 199 0.93 -13.28 -5.52
CA LEU A 199 0.16 -13.97 -4.50
C LEU A 199 0.87 -13.91 -3.15
N VAL A 200 0.13 -13.53 -2.10
CA VAL A 200 0.54 -13.70 -0.71
C VAL A 200 -0.45 -14.64 -0.02
N VAL A 201 0.05 -15.74 0.53
CA VAL A 201 -0.78 -16.67 1.30
C VAL A 201 -0.59 -16.40 2.78
N ASN A 202 -1.61 -15.83 3.41
CA ASN A 202 -1.62 -15.48 4.84
C ASN A 202 -2.13 -16.66 5.68
N ARG A 203 -1.79 -16.67 6.97
CA ARG A 203 -2.10 -17.75 7.92
C ARG A 203 -1.66 -19.12 7.39
N TYR A 204 -0.57 -19.13 6.65
CA TYR A 204 -0.07 -20.32 5.97
C TYR A 204 0.43 -21.37 6.96
N ASP A 205 -0.02 -22.60 6.77
CA ASP A 205 0.44 -23.79 7.48
C ASP A 205 0.66 -24.92 6.47
N GLU A 206 1.90 -25.39 6.35
CA GLU A 206 2.27 -26.47 5.41
C GLU A 206 1.52 -27.80 5.65
N ARG A 207 0.93 -27.98 6.82
CA ARG A 207 0.15 -29.17 7.16
C ARG A 207 -1.26 -29.15 6.56
N TYR A 208 -1.71 -28.00 6.05
CA TYR A 208 -3.04 -27.86 5.46
C TYR A 208 -3.01 -27.96 3.93
N GLY A 209 -3.73 -28.93 3.37
CA GLY A 209 -4.21 -28.98 2.00
C GLY A 209 -3.16 -28.65 0.94
N MET A 210 -3.44 -27.63 0.13
CA MET A 210 -2.55 -27.20 -0.95
C MET A 210 -1.40 -26.35 -0.43
N SER A 211 -0.18 -26.62 -0.90
CA SER A 211 0.95 -25.74 -0.64
C SER A 211 0.76 -24.37 -1.32
N ALA A 212 1.44 -23.34 -0.81
CA ALA A 212 1.40 -22.00 -1.41
C ALA A 212 1.84 -22.00 -2.89
N ALA A 213 2.83 -22.82 -3.23
CA ALA A 213 3.28 -23.00 -4.61
C ALA A 213 2.21 -23.62 -5.50
N GLN A 214 1.50 -24.65 -5.02
CA GLN A 214 0.38 -25.26 -5.75
C GLN A 214 -0.79 -24.27 -5.93
N ILE A 215 -1.06 -23.42 -4.93
CA ILE A 215 -2.08 -22.36 -5.06
C ILE A 215 -1.64 -21.36 -6.14
N ALA A 216 -0.40 -20.90 -6.10
CA ALA A 216 0.14 -19.95 -7.08
C ALA A 216 0.08 -20.53 -8.51
N GLU A 217 0.52 -21.76 -8.69
CA GLU A 217 0.48 -22.47 -9.98
C GLU A 217 -0.96 -22.61 -10.51
N ARG A 218 -1.90 -23.02 -9.64
CA ARG A 218 -3.31 -23.20 -10.01
C ARG A 218 -3.96 -21.93 -10.57
N PHE A 219 -3.59 -20.76 -10.04
CA PHE A 219 -4.14 -19.48 -10.49
C PHE A 219 -3.24 -18.77 -11.52
N GLY A 220 -2.08 -19.35 -11.85
CA GLY A 220 -1.12 -18.76 -12.78
C GLY A 220 -0.52 -17.46 -12.24
N LEU A 221 -0.29 -17.38 -10.93
CA LEU A 221 0.27 -16.24 -10.25
C LEU A 221 1.68 -16.52 -9.76
N GLU A 222 2.51 -15.48 -9.68
CA GLU A 222 3.80 -15.58 -9.01
C GLU A 222 3.61 -15.46 -7.49
N LEU A 223 4.17 -16.42 -6.73
CA LEU A 223 4.14 -16.38 -5.26
C LEU A 223 5.13 -15.31 -4.76
N ALA A 224 4.61 -14.25 -4.12
CA ALA A 224 5.42 -13.28 -3.43
C ALA A 224 5.96 -13.83 -2.11
N GLY A 225 5.12 -14.54 -1.35
CA GLY A 225 5.51 -15.18 -0.11
C GLY A 225 4.34 -15.71 0.71
N THR A 226 4.68 -16.25 1.87
CA THR A 226 3.71 -16.76 2.85
C THR A 226 3.87 -16.05 4.17
N LEU A 227 2.78 -15.85 4.89
CA LEU A 227 2.76 -15.27 6.23
C LEU A 227 2.22 -16.30 7.21
N PRO A 228 2.94 -16.60 8.29
CA PRO A 228 2.48 -17.56 9.31
C PRO A 228 1.29 -16.98 10.08
N ASP A 229 0.46 -17.85 10.65
CA ASP A 229 -0.61 -17.42 11.54
C ASP A 229 -0.03 -16.84 12.85
N ARG A 230 -0.26 -15.55 13.02
CA ARG A 230 0.08 -14.81 14.24
C ARG A 230 -1.10 -13.92 14.68
N THR A 231 -2.32 -14.41 14.46
CA THR A 231 -3.56 -13.66 14.74
C THR A 231 -3.57 -13.09 16.15
N LEU A 232 -3.25 -13.88 17.19
CA LEU A 232 -3.28 -13.39 18.57
C LEU A 232 -2.21 -12.32 18.86
N PRO A 233 -0.91 -12.51 18.56
CA PRO A 233 0.09 -11.46 18.73
C PRO A 233 -0.24 -10.17 17.97
N LEU A 234 -0.69 -10.28 16.72
CA LEU A 234 -1.09 -9.13 15.91
C LEU A 234 -2.25 -8.36 16.56
N MET A 235 -3.29 -9.07 17.01
CA MET A 235 -4.43 -8.46 17.69
C MET A 235 -4.02 -7.77 19.00
N VAL A 236 -3.14 -8.38 19.79
CA VAL A 236 -2.65 -7.79 21.05
C VAL A 236 -1.90 -6.48 20.77
N CYS A 237 -1.01 -6.47 19.77
CA CYS A 237 -0.27 -5.26 19.41
C CYS A 237 -1.19 -4.16 18.87
N THR A 238 -2.12 -4.51 17.97
CA THR A 238 -3.09 -3.56 17.41
C THR A 238 -3.96 -2.93 18.49
N ASN A 239 -4.43 -3.72 19.47
CA ASN A 239 -5.21 -3.20 20.62
C ASN A 239 -4.40 -2.25 21.52
N GLN A 240 -3.08 -2.28 21.43
CA GLN A 240 -2.18 -1.36 22.12
C GLN A 240 -1.76 -0.17 21.23
N GLY A 241 -2.29 -0.07 20.01
CA GLY A 241 -1.94 0.97 19.05
C GLY A 241 -0.51 0.85 18.54
N ARG A 242 -0.01 -0.38 18.38
CA ARG A 242 1.36 -0.67 17.93
C ARG A 242 1.38 -1.73 16.85
N LEU A 243 2.39 -1.67 16.00
CA LEU A 243 2.68 -2.74 15.04
C LEU A 243 3.53 -3.83 15.69
N LEU A 244 3.39 -5.08 15.23
CA LEU A 244 4.06 -6.23 15.84
C LEU A 244 5.60 -6.09 15.82
N HIS A 245 6.18 -5.50 14.75
CA HIS A 245 7.64 -5.32 14.66
C HIS A 245 8.21 -4.36 15.71
N GLU A 246 7.41 -3.41 16.20
CA GLU A 246 7.82 -2.47 17.26
C GLU A 246 7.96 -3.16 18.63
N GLN A 247 7.29 -4.30 18.83
CA GLN A 247 7.32 -5.04 20.08
C GLN A 247 8.11 -6.35 19.98
N ALA A 248 8.11 -6.98 18.83
CA ALA A 248 8.67 -8.30 18.60
C ALA A 248 9.36 -8.39 17.23
N GLU A 249 10.45 -7.64 17.07
CA GLU A 249 11.24 -7.56 15.81
C GLU A 249 11.62 -8.95 15.24
N ARG A 250 11.83 -9.94 16.12
CA ARG A 250 12.22 -11.30 15.72
C ARG A 250 11.05 -12.25 15.51
N ASP A 251 9.81 -11.77 15.59
CA ASP A 251 8.64 -12.63 15.33
C ASP A 251 8.68 -13.17 13.90
N ILE A 252 8.21 -14.41 13.74
CA ILE A 252 8.23 -15.09 12.43
C ILE A 252 7.37 -14.38 11.38
N TYR A 253 6.28 -13.72 11.78
CA TYR A 253 5.47 -12.89 10.89
C TYR A 253 6.25 -11.65 10.44
N VAL A 254 6.91 -10.97 11.37
CA VAL A 254 7.73 -9.79 11.06
C VAL A 254 8.82 -10.15 10.06
N ARG A 255 9.53 -11.27 10.25
CA ARG A 255 10.55 -11.73 9.30
C ARG A 255 9.96 -12.05 7.93
N ALA A 256 8.78 -12.67 7.89
CA ALA A 256 8.11 -12.94 6.62
C ALA A 256 7.74 -11.65 5.89
N VAL A 257 7.21 -10.64 6.60
CA VAL A 257 6.92 -9.32 6.00
C VAL A 257 8.21 -8.61 5.59
N GLN A 258 9.30 -8.69 6.37
CA GLN A 258 10.62 -8.15 5.96
C GLN A 258 11.09 -8.72 4.62
N THR A 259 10.93 -10.03 4.39
CA THR A 259 11.24 -10.67 3.10
C THR A 259 10.40 -10.08 1.96
N LEU A 260 9.12 -9.81 2.20
CA LEU A 260 8.24 -9.16 1.22
C LEU A 260 8.66 -7.70 0.94
N VAL A 261 9.07 -6.97 1.97
CA VAL A 261 9.59 -5.60 1.83
C VAL A 261 10.90 -5.59 1.05
N ASP A 262 11.84 -6.49 1.35
CA ASP A 262 13.11 -6.59 0.62
C ASP A 262 12.87 -6.89 -0.87
N ARG A 263 11.90 -7.76 -1.18
CA ARG A 263 11.46 -8.02 -2.56
C ARG A 263 10.90 -6.75 -3.24
N LEU A 264 10.00 -6.04 -2.56
CA LEU A 264 9.40 -4.81 -3.08
C LEU A 264 10.45 -3.75 -3.41
N LEU A 265 11.40 -3.54 -2.50
CA LEU A 265 12.46 -2.54 -2.67
C LEU A 265 13.46 -2.94 -3.78
N ALA A 266 13.84 -4.21 -3.88
CA ALA A 266 14.68 -4.71 -4.97
C ALA A 266 14.03 -4.53 -6.35
N GLY A 267 12.71 -4.77 -6.46
CA GLY A 267 11.94 -4.54 -7.68
C GLY A 267 11.85 -3.05 -8.07
N SER A 268 11.91 -2.14 -7.10
CA SER A 268 11.82 -0.69 -7.34
C SER A 268 13.14 -0.08 -7.85
N GLU A 269 14.27 -0.73 -7.68
CA GLU A 269 15.58 -0.29 -8.19
C GLU A 269 15.78 -0.60 -9.69
N ALA A 270 14.95 -1.46 -10.27
CA ALA A 270 14.94 -1.67 -11.72
C ALA A 270 14.58 -0.35 -12.43
N PRO A 271 15.28 0.03 -13.53
CA PRO A 271 15.07 1.30 -14.21
C PRO A 271 13.59 1.45 -14.55
N ARG A 272 12.94 2.44 -13.98
CA ARG A 272 11.55 2.78 -14.26
C ARG A 272 11.44 3.07 -15.75
N ALA A 273 10.95 2.13 -16.52
CA ALA A 273 10.43 2.44 -17.84
C ALA A 273 9.37 3.54 -17.62
N ARG A 274 9.65 4.75 -18.12
CA ARG A 274 8.77 5.91 -17.95
C ARG A 274 7.41 5.56 -18.59
N HIS A 275 6.49 5.09 -17.75
CA HIS A 275 5.11 4.81 -18.16
C HIS A 275 4.29 6.10 -18.26
N ASN A 276 4.89 7.15 -18.83
CA ASN A 276 4.23 8.45 -19.04
C ASN A 276 3.25 8.45 -20.23
N SER A 277 3.10 7.33 -20.95
CA SER A 277 2.30 7.35 -22.20
C SER A 277 0.82 7.03 -22.03
N TRP A 278 0.38 6.43 -20.91
CA TRP A 278 -1.00 5.99 -20.79
C TRP A 278 -1.97 7.12 -20.39
N LEU A 279 -1.50 8.10 -19.60
CA LEU A 279 -2.29 9.32 -19.28
C LEU A 279 -2.57 10.16 -20.52
N ALA A 280 -1.60 10.24 -21.45
CA ALA A 280 -1.76 10.99 -22.71
C ALA A 280 -2.85 10.39 -23.62
N ASN A 281 -3.07 9.08 -23.53
CA ASN A 281 -4.08 8.39 -24.35
C ASN A 281 -5.50 8.40 -23.72
N TRP A 282 -5.64 8.83 -22.46
CA TRP A 282 -6.90 8.73 -21.71
C TRP A 282 -7.58 10.07 -21.41
N LEU A 283 -6.85 11.18 -21.50
CA LEU A 283 -7.38 12.52 -21.28
C LEU A 283 -7.25 13.37 -22.58
N PRO A 284 -8.24 13.37 -23.46
CA PRO A 284 -8.26 14.30 -24.58
C PRO A 284 -8.35 15.73 -24.02
N GLY A 285 -7.22 16.44 -23.97
CA GLY A 285 -7.16 17.84 -23.50
C GLY A 285 -5.94 18.24 -22.69
N VAL A 286 -5.11 17.31 -22.21
CA VAL A 286 -3.94 17.64 -21.36
C VAL A 286 -2.72 18.13 -22.17
N HIS A 287 -2.73 18.03 -23.50
CA HIS A 287 -1.63 18.47 -24.35
C HIS A 287 -1.35 20.01 -24.34
N ARG A 288 -2.11 20.82 -23.60
CA ARG A 288 -1.91 22.28 -23.59
C ARG A 288 -1.12 22.84 -22.40
N LEU A 289 -0.73 22.04 -21.42
CA LEU A 289 -0.07 22.54 -20.22
C LEU A 289 1.43 22.24 -20.10
N THR A 290 2.01 21.51 -21.05
CA THR A 290 3.45 21.18 -21.00
C THR A 290 4.35 22.14 -21.78
N ASN A 291 3.82 23.10 -22.55
CA ASN A 291 4.61 24.00 -23.40
C ASN A 291 4.78 25.43 -22.83
N VAL A 292 4.59 25.67 -21.55
CA VAL A 292 4.71 27.03 -20.94
C VAL A 292 5.93 27.16 -20.03
N VAL A 293 6.79 26.16 -19.91
CA VAL A 293 8.00 26.21 -19.04
C VAL A 293 9.32 26.22 -19.84
N GLU A 294 9.28 26.32 -21.17
CA GLU A 294 10.50 26.58 -21.96
C GLU A 294 10.30 27.84 -22.84
N SER A 295 10.37 29.00 -22.23
CA SER A 295 10.72 30.28 -22.89
C SER A 295 11.14 31.29 -21.85
#